data_9b55e8160d0f2623a352062fd98720ab
#
_entry.id   9b55e8160d0f2623a352062fd98720ab
#
_cell.length_a   1.000
_cell.length_b   1.000
_cell.length_c   1.000
_cell.angle_alpha   90.00
_cell.angle_beta   90.00
_cell.angle_gamma   90.00
#
_symmetry.space_group_name_H-M   'P 1'
#
loop_
_entity.id
_entity.type
_entity.pdbx_description
1 polymer ?
#
loop_
_entity_poly.entity_id
_entity_poly.type
_entity_poly.pdbx_seq_one_letter_code
_entity_poly.pdbx_strand_id
1 'polypeptide(L)'
;QNLLRAYQKLPEARDCNAHTTLQLPDSLALGVAYKPLDNLSFEAGTVWTRWSTYNALNIYMDNGYDSISNKEWRDGWNFNASVEYKPLDWWSLRAGLAYETAVVNEKHADFFVPSSGRTILSLGTGVEWNNWTVDFAYSHLWINPVSYDETDAAGIRGNAITGVTGGKSENVVANIYMFSIGYIF
;
A
#
# COMPACT_ATOMS: atom_id res chain seq x y z
N GLN A 1 -20.14 -6.49 30.63
CA GLN A 1 -21.54 -6.92 30.32
C GLN A 1 -22.47 -5.75 29.95
N ASN A 2 -22.32 -4.56 30.53
CA ASN A 2 -23.21 -3.41 30.25
C ASN A 2 -22.93 -2.71 28.92
N LEU A 3 -21.68 -2.71 28.44
CA LEU A 3 -21.31 -2.15 27.15
C LEU A 3 -21.86 -2.96 25.97
N LEU A 4 -21.80 -4.29 26.03
CA LEU A 4 -22.38 -5.18 25.03
C LEU A 4 -23.92 -5.04 24.95
N ARG A 5 -24.59 -4.86 26.11
CA ARG A 5 -26.04 -4.62 26.12
C ARG A 5 -26.45 -3.23 25.61
N ALA A 6 -25.58 -2.22 25.77
CA ALA A 6 -25.79 -0.91 25.19
C ALA A 6 -25.61 -0.97 23.65
N TYR A 7 -24.59 -1.67 23.17
CA TYR A 7 -24.36 -1.91 21.74
C TYR A 7 -25.53 -2.62 21.04
N GLN A 8 -26.10 -3.64 21.69
CA GLN A 8 -27.25 -4.39 21.16
C GLN A 8 -28.57 -3.59 21.12
N LYS A 9 -28.61 -2.42 21.78
CA LYS A 9 -29.79 -1.53 21.76
C LYS A 9 -29.72 -0.46 20.68
N LEU A 10 -28.54 -0.25 20.07
CA LEU A 10 -28.39 0.66 18.96
C LEU A 10 -28.95 0.00 17.69
N PRO A 11 -29.86 0.62 16.95
CA PRO A 11 -30.38 0.06 15.71
C PRO A 11 -29.29 -0.28 14.70
N GLU A 12 -28.22 0.54 14.67
CA GLU A 12 -27.02 0.35 13.83
C GLU A 12 -26.20 -0.89 14.19
N ALA A 13 -26.36 -1.44 15.39
CA ALA A 13 -25.63 -2.62 15.85
C ALA A 13 -26.36 -3.95 15.58
N ARG A 14 -27.48 -3.92 14.87
CA ARG A 14 -28.21 -5.13 14.48
C ARG A 14 -27.64 -5.75 13.23
N ASP A 15 -27.68 -7.06 13.15
CA ASP A 15 -27.33 -7.78 11.93
C ASP A 15 -28.17 -7.30 10.77
N CYS A 16 -27.55 -6.86 9.71
CA CYS A 16 -28.19 -6.42 8.48
C CYS A 16 -27.30 -6.74 7.28
N ASN A 17 -27.90 -6.80 6.09
CA ASN A 17 -27.11 -6.84 4.87
C ASN A 17 -26.53 -5.46 4.59
N ALA A 18 -25.34 -5.46 3.98
CA ALA A 18 -24.70 -4.24 3.53
C ALA A 18 -24.14 -4.45 2.12
N HIS A 19 -24.16 -3.41 1.33
CA HIS A 19 -23.56 -3.40 0.00
C HIS A 19 -22.75 -2.14 -0.24
N THR A 20 -21.71 -2.28 -1.04
CA THR A 20 -20.86 -1.17 -1.49
C THR A 20 -20.43 -1.40 -2.94
N THR A 21 -20.17 -0.32 -3.65
CA THR A 21 -19.56 -0.35 -4.97
C THR A 21 -18.21 0.34 -4.87
N LEU A 22 -17.15 -0.36 -5.21
CA LEU A 22 -15.80 0.17 -5.25
C LEU A 22 -15.33 0.33 -6.69
N GLN A 23 -15.04 1.58 -7.07
CA GLN A 23 -14.41 1.85 -8.36
C GLN A 23 -12.90 1.72 -8.23
N LEU A 24 -12.33 0.74 -8.92
CA LEU A 24 -10.87 0.55 -8.97
C LEU A 24 -10.24 1.57 -9.94
N PRO A 25 -9.05 2.09 -9.61
CA PRO A 25 -8.37 3.06 -10.46
C PRO A 25 -7.75 2.40 -11.71
N ASP A 26 -7.72 3.17 -12.79
CA ASP A 26 -6.90 2.86 -13.95
C ASP A 26 -5.42 3.04 -13.61
N SER A 27 -4.54 2.33 -14.31
CA SER A 27 -3.10 2.51 -14.17
C SER A 27 -2.39 2.46 -15.52
N LEU A 28 -1.29 3.22 -15.60
CA LEU A 28 -0.37 3.24 -16.73
C LEU A 28 1.04 2.97 -16.23
N ALA A 29 1.69 1.95 -16.79
CA ALA A 29 3.07 1.61 -16.48
C ALA A 29 3.96 1.82 -17.71
N LEU A 30 5.12 2.45 -17.50
CA LEU A 30 6.17 2.62 -18.49
C LEU A 30 7.49 2.16 -17.89
N GLY A 31 8.31 1.49 -18.69
CA GLY A 31 9.61 1.02 -18.24
C GLY A 31 10.60 0.88 -19.39
N VAL A 32 11.87 0.95 -19.03
CA VAL A 32 12.99 0.72 -19.92
C VAL A 32 13.97 -0.21 -19.24
N ALA A 33 14.48 -1.19 -19.99
CA ALA A 33 15.56 -2.05 -19.57
C ALA A 33 16.77 -1.83 -20.49
N TYR A 34 17.95 -1.78 -19.91
CA TYR A 34 19.22 -1.63 -20.62
C TYR A 34 20.24 -2.64 -20.12
N LYS A 35 20.75 -3.44 -21.04
CA LYS A 35 21.74 -4.49 -20.75
C LYS A 35 23.04 -4.18 -21.45
N PRO A 36 23.95 -3.40 -20.81
CA PRO A 36 25.23 -3.03 -21.41
C PRO A 36 26.23 -4.20 -21.52
N LEU A 37 26.11 -5.18 -20.62
CA LEU A 37 26.94 -6.39 -20.58
C LEU A 37 26.06 -7.62 -20.36
N ASP A 38 26.53 -8.81 -20.71
CA ASP A 38 25.76 -10.05 -20.54
C ASP A 38 25.43 -10.34 -19.07
N ASN A 39 26.26 -9.86 -18.17
CA ASN A 39 26.12 -10.04 -16.74
C ASN A 39 25.64 -8.80 -15.97
N LEU A 40 25.24 -7.73 -16.66
CA LEU A 40 24.80 -6.47 -16.02
C LEU A 40 23.58 -5.93 -16.73
N SER A 41 22.49 -5.72 -15.99
CA SER A 41 21.27 -5.07 -16.49
C SER A 41 20.78 -3.98 -15.54
N PHE A 42 20.19 -2.97 -16.12
CA PHE A 42 19.54 -1.87 -15.44
C PHE A 42 18.09 -1.80 -15.90
N GLU A 43 17.19 -1.49 -14.99
CA GLU A 43 15.81 -1.21 -15.29
C GLU A 43 15.38 0.08 -14.60
N ALA A 44 14.56 0.87 -15.27
CA ALA A 44 13.91 2.01 -14.68
C ALA A 44 12.46 2.07 -15.16
N GLY A 45 11.57 2.44 -14.28
CA GLY A 45 10.15 2.47 -14.59
C GLY A 45 9.36 3.46 -13.78
N THR A 46 8.14 3.70 -14.23
CA THR A 46 7.16 4.49 -13.50
C THR A 46 5.79 3.88 -13.69
N VAL A 47 4.99 3.96 -12.64
CA VAL A 47 3.57 3.58 -12.67
C VAL A 47 2.76 4.77 -12.17
N TRP A 48 1.86 5.23 -13.02
CA TRP A 48 0.81 6.16 -12.62
C TRP A 48 -0.47 5.40 -12.32
N THR A 49 -1.16 5.76 -11.23
CA THR A 49 -2.43 5.16 -10.84
C THR A 49 -3.43 6.26 -10.52
N ARG A 50 -4.58 6.22 -11.19
CA ARG A 50 -5.62 7.24 -11.12
C ARG A 50 -6.49 7.08 -9.88
N TRP A 51 -5.90 7.23 -8.69
CA TRP A 51 -6.61 7.14 -7.42
C TRP A 51 -7.62 8.26 -7.19
N SER A 52 -7.57 9.36 -7.97
CA SER A 52 -8.58 10.42 -7.94
C SER A 52 -10.00 9.95 -8.30
N THR A 53 -10.16 8.75 -8.85
CA THR A 53 -11.48 8.11 -9.04
C THR A 53 -12.09 7.62 -7.73
N TYR A 54 -11.28 7.43 -6.68
CA TYR A 54 -11.74 6.96 -5.37
C TYR A 54 -12.11 8.14 -4.46
N ASN A 55 -13.31 8.68 -4.68
CA ASN A 55 -13.78 9.87 -3.97
C ASN A 55 -14.41 9.54 -2.62
N ALA A 56 -15.11 8.42 -2.50
CA ALA A 56 -15.76 8.02 -1.27
C ALA A 56 -15.92 6.49 -1.17
N LEU A 57 -15.94 5.98 0.04
CA LEU A 57 -16.41 4.64 0.37
C LEU A 57 -17.81 4.76 1.00
N ASN A 58 -18.82 4.39 0.24
CA ASN A 58 -20.20 4.40 0.70
C ASN A 58 -20.63 2.96 0.97
N ILE A 59 -21.02 2.68 2.21
CA ILE A 59 -21.58 1.40 2.62
C ILE A 59 -23.04 1.63 2.96
N TYR A 60 -23.92 1.04 2.16
CA TYR A 60 -25.37 1.13 2.31
C TYR A 60 -25.85 -0.08 3.10
N MET A 61 -26.64 0.16 4.14
CA MET A 61 -27.16 -0.87 5.04
C MET A 61 -28.68 -0.93 4.97
N ASP A 62 -29.23 -2.15 4.97
CA ASP A 62 -30.70 -2.37 4.89
C ASP A 62 -31.45 -1.79 6.08
N ASN A 63 -30.76 -1.48 7.17
CA ASN A 63 -31.34 -0.84 8.36
C ASN A 63 -31.41 0.70 8.26
N GLY A 64 -30.91 1.29 7.15
CA GLY A 64 -30.93 2.74 6.89
C GLY A 64 -29.81 3.54 7.57
N TYR A 65 -28.85 2.88 8.23
CA TYR A 65 -27.69 3.52 8.85
C TYR A 65 -26.48 3.45 7.91
N ASP A 66 -26.54 4.19 6.81
CA ASP A 66 -25.47 4.20 5.82
C ASP A 66 -24.17 4.80 6.38
N SER A 67 -23.04 4.22 6.01
CA SER A 67 -21.72 4.76 6.32
C SER A 67 -21.12 5.40 5.08
N ILE A 68 -20.90 6.70 5.12
CA ILE A 68 -20.30 7.47 4.03
C ILE A 68 -18.94 7.99 4.51
N SER A 69 -17.87 7.58 3.83
CA SER A 69 -16.51 8.01 4.13
C SER A 69 -15.89 8.65 2.88
N ASN A 70 -15.81 9.99 2.87
CA ASN A 70 -15.13 10.70 1.81
C ASN A 70 -13.64 10.37 1.84
N LYS A 71 -13.05 10.17 0.69
CA LYS A 71 -11.63 9.82 0.53
C LYS A 71 -10.86 10.90 -0.21
N GLU A 72 -11.41 11.40 -1.31
CA GLU A 72 -10.79 12.45 -2.14
C GLU A 72 -9.31 12.18 -2.39
N TRP A 73 -8.98 10.94 -2.75
CA TRP A 73 -7.62 10.54 -3.00
C TRP A 73 -7.06 11.23 -4.23
N ARG A 74 -5.74 11.33 -4.30
CA ARG A 74 -5.00 11.92 -5.41
C ARG A 74 -4.33 10.85 -6.24
N ASP A 75 -4.07 11.16 -7.50
CA ASP A 75 -3.31 10.26 -8.36
C ASP A 75 -1.94 9.97 -7.76
N GLY A 76 -1.56 8.71 -7.84
CA GLY A 76 -0.30 8.20 -7.32
C GLY A 76 0.72 7.95 -8.43
N TRP A 77 1.98 8.15 -8.09
CA TRP A 77 3.12 7.80 -8.90
C TRP A 77 4.06 6.89 -8.14
N ASN A 78 4.54 5.87 -8.81
CA ASN A 78 5.67 5.07 -8.38
C ASN A 78 6.80 5.27 -9.40
N PHE A 79 7.97 5.65 -8.94
CA PHE A 79 9.19 5.71 -9.72
C PHE A 79 10.14 4.67 -9.18
N ASN A 80 10.70 3.83 -10.03
CA ASN A 80 11.62 2.78 -9.62
C ASN A 80 12.82 2.65 -10.55
N ALA A 81 13.92 2.21 -9.98
CA ALA A 81 15.12 1.83 -10.71
C ALA A 81 15.78 0.64 -10.04
N SER A 82 16.36 -0.25 -10.83
CA SER A 82 17.04 -1.42 -10.33
C SER A 82 18.26 -1.79 -11.17
N VAL A 83 19.13 -2.56 -10.56
CA VAL A 83 20.29 -3.17 -11.20
C VAL A 83 20.36 -4.63 -10.82
N GLU A 84 20.65 -5.47 -11.80
CA GLU A 84 21.06 -6.85 -11.60
C GLU A 84 22.48 -7.03 -12.11
N TYR A 85 23.31 -7.64 -11.29
CA TYR A 85 24.68 -8.05 -11.64
C TYR A 85 24.86 -9.54 -11.38
N LYS A 86 25.33 -10.27 -12.38
CA LYS A 86 25.66 -11.69 -12.31
C LYS A 86 27.17 -11.85 -12.26
N PRO A 87 27.79 -11.91 -11.07
CA PRO A 87 29.24 -12.16 -10.96
C PRO A 87 29.64 -13.54 -11.48
N LEU A 88 28.71 -14.49 -11.44
CA LEU A 88 28.83 -15.85 -11.96
C LEU A 88 27.51 -16.21 -12.67
N ASP A 89 27.53 -17.12 -13.65
CA ASP A 89 26.35 -17.50 -14.40
C ASP A 89 25.20 -18.04 -13.53
N TRP A 90 25.57 -18.64 -12.41
CA TRP A 90 24.63 -19.23 -11.47
C TRP A 90 24.27 -18.33 -10.28
N TRP A 91 24.87 -17.13 -10.14
CA TRP A 91 24.67 -16.24 -9.01
C TRP A 91 24.31 -14.83 -9.45
N SER A 92 23.20 -14.30 -8.94
CA SER A 92 22.73 -12.95 -9.22
C SER A 92 22.66 -12.12 -7.93
N LEU A 93 23.05 -10.85 -8.05
CA LEU A 93 22.91 -9.80 -7.05
C LEU A 93 22.00 -8.72 -7.62
N ARG A 94 21.06 -8.24 -6.82
CA ARG A 94 20.08 -7.24 -7.22
C ARG A 94 20.00 -6.12 -6.21
N ALA A 95 19.88 -4.90 -6.69
CA ALA A 95 19.56 -3.74 -5.86
C ALA A 95 18.51 -2.90 -6.57
N GLY A 96 17.59 -2.31 -5.80
CA GLY A 96 16.52 -1.48 -6.34
C GLY A 96 16.16 -0.35 -5.38
N LEU A 97 15.75 0.76 -5.96
CA LEU A 97 15.23 1.92 -5.27
C LEU A 97 13.87 2.28 -5.87
N ALA A 98 12.89 2.53 -5.03
CA ALA A 98 11.60 3.05 -5.48
C ALA A 98 11.15 4.20 -4.59
N TYR A 99 10.42 5.13 -5.20
CA TYR A 99 9.74 6.23 -4.53
C TYR A 99 8.27 6.25 -4.93
N GLU A 100 7.39 6.25 -3.94
CA GLU A 100 5.95 6.34 -4.14
C GLU A 100 5.41 7.62 -3.54
N THR A 101 4.58 8.32 -4.30
CA THR A 101 3.90 9.54 -3.83
C THR A 101 2.74 9.20 -2.91
N ALA A 102 2.40 10.11 -1.99
CA ALA A 102 1.21 9.99 -1.18
C ALA A 102 -0.06 10.16 -2.03
N VAL A 103 -0.97 9.20 -1.94
CA VAL A 103 -2.28 9.25 -2.61
C VAL A 103 -3.39 9.72 -1.68
N VAL A 104 -3.26 9.48 -0.39
CA VAL A 104 -4.25 9.87 0.62
C VAL A 104 -4.19 11.36 0.87
N ASN A 105 -5.35 12.00 0.90
CA ASN A 105 -5.49 13.38 1.33
C ASN A 105 -5.43 13.44 2.85
N GLU A 106 -4.55 14.26 3.42
CA GLU A 106 -4.39 14.40 4.89
C GLU A 106 -5.70 14.77 5.61
N LYS A 107 -6.59 15.53 4.94
CA LYS A 107 -7.90 15.89 5.48
C LYS A 107 -8.84 14.70 5.64
N HIS A 108 -8.60 13.62 4.90
CA HIS A 108 -9.43 12.43 4.82
C HIS A 108 -8.63 11.17 5.15
N ALA A 109 -7.45 11.35 5.75
CA ALA A 109 -6.63 10.24 6.21
C ALA A 109 -7.31 9.54 7.38
N ASP A 110 -7.29 8.22 7.35
CA ASP A 110 -7.77 7.38 8.44
C ASP A 110 -6.67 6.40 8.90
N PHE A 111 -6.90 5.79 10.06
CA PHE A 111 -5.93 4.86 10.65
C PHE A 111 -5.92 3.48 9.96
N PHE A 112 -6.91 3.17 9.13
CA PHE A 112 -7.00 1.89 8.44
C PHE A 112 -6.07 1.84 7.23
N VAL A 113 -5.86 2.99 6.58
CA VAL A 113 -4.99 3.10 5.41
C VAL A 113 -4.03 4.27 5.60
N PRO A 114 -3.03 4.14 6.46
CA PRO A 114 -2.02 5.17 6.68
C PRO A 114 -1.08 5.23 5.47
N SER A 115 -1.62 5.62 4.31
CA SER A 115 -0.86 5.69 3.06
C SER A 115 -0.26 7.07 2.91
N SER A 116 1.04 7.13 3.11
CA SER A 116 1.86 8.29 2.82
C SER A 116 2.88 7.96 1.73
N GLY A 117 3.53 8.97 1.19
CA GLY A 117 4.68 8.77 0.31
C GLY A 117 5.75 7.93 1.01
N ARG A 118 6.46 7.10 0.27
CA ARG A 118 7.48 6.22 0.83
C ARG A 118 8.65 6.02 -0.12
N THR A 119 9.82 5.83 0.48
CA THR A 119 11.03 5.40 -0.21
C THR A 119 11.31 3.95 0.14
N ILE A 120 11.67 3.14 -0.83
CA ILE A 120 11.92 1.71 -0.68
C ILE A 120 13.30 1.40 -1.21
N LEU A 121 14.17 0.85 -0.38
CA LEU A 121 15.43 0.26 -0.78
C LEU A 121 15.32 -1.26 -0.72
N SER A 122 15.66 -1.92 -1.82
CA SER A 122 15.59 -3.38 -1.92
C SER A 122 16.95 -3.95 -2.28
N LEU A 123 17.32 -5.06 -1.65
CA LEU A 123 18.51 -5.85 -1.96
C LEU A 123 18.08 -7.31 -2.13
N GLY A 124 18.67 -7.98 -3.11
CA GLY A 124 18.34 -9.38 -3.39
C GLY A 124 19.51 -10.18 -3.87
N THR A 125 19.44 -11.47 -3.70
CA THR A 125 20.39 -12.43 -4.27
C THR A 125 19.64 -13.67 -4.74
N GLY A 126 20.10 -14.27 -5.84
CA GLY A 126 19.53 -15.48 -6.40
C GLY A 126 20.60 -16.47 -6.80
N VAL A 127 20.34 -17.74 -6.61
CA VAL A 127 21.23 -18.84 -6.97
C VAL A 127 20.46 -19.80 -7.88
N GLU A 128 21.08 -20.13 -9.02
CA GLU A 128 20.59 -21.13 -9.97
C GLU A 128 21.49 -22.36 -9.89
N TRP A 129 20.91 -23.53 -9.60
CA TRP A 129 21.63 -24.80 -9.51
C TRP A 129 20.85 -25.91 -10.18
N ASN A 130 21.37 -26.40 -11.31
CA ASN A 130 20.65 -27.31 -12.19
C ASN A 130 19.26 -26.73 -12.56
N ASN A 131 18.20 -27.42 -12.18
CA ASN A 131 16.81 -27.02 -12.44
C ASN A 131 16.19 -26.20 -11.27
N TRP A 132 16.96 -25.90 -10.23
CA TRP A 132 16.49 -25.17 -9.06
C TRP A 132 16.88 -23.70 -9.12
N THR A 133 15.98 -22.84 -8.70
CA THR A 133 16.25 -21.44 -8.39
C THR A 133 15.91 -21.16 -6.94
N VAL A 134 16.77 -20.42 -6.25
CA VAL A 134 16.55 -19.98 -4.87
C VAL A 134 16.84 -18.49 -4.81
N ASP A 135 15.84 -17.70 -4.41
CA ASP A 135 15.99 -16.27 -4.28
C ASP A 135 15.69 -15.82 -2.85
N PHE A 136 16.45 -14.84 -2.41
CA PHE A 136 16.19 -14.08 -1.19
C PHE A 136 16.19 -12.59 -1.50
N ALA A 137 15.25 -11.85 -0.90
CA ALA A 137 15.22 -10.40 -1.00
C ALA A 137 14.86 -9.77 0.35
N TYR A 138 15.42 -8.59 0.57
CA TYR A 138 15.13 -7.72 1.69
C TYR A 138 14.76 -6.34 1.18
N SER A 139 13.70 -5.76 1.72
CA SER A 139 13.31 -4.38 1.43
C SER A 139 13.11 -3.60 2.72
N HIS A 140 13.68 -2.40 2.75
CA HIS A 140 13.49 -1.42 3.81
C HIS A 140 12.67 -0.25 3.28
N LEU A 141 11.58 0.08 3.98
CA LEU A 141 10.66 1.14 3.62
C LEU A 141 10.75 2.27 4.65
N TRP A 142 11.02 3.48 4.18
CA TRP A 142 10.84 4.71 4.94
C TRP A 142 9.52 5.34 4.50
N ILE A 143 8.59 5.46 5.45
CA ILE A 143 7.25 5.99 5.19
C ILE A 143 7.19 7.40 5.76
N ASN A 144 6.76 8.36 4.93
CA ASN A 144 6.67 9.75 5.34
C ASN A 144 5.65 9.93 6.47
N PRO A 145 5.87 10.89 7.38
CA PRO A 145 4.90 11.22 8.42
C PRO A 145 3.54 11.60 7.84
N VAL A 146 2.49 11.21 8.55
CA VAL A 146 1.10 11.61 8.25
C VAL A 146 0.49 12.19 9.51
N SER A 147 -0.18 13.33 9.37
CA SER A 147 -1.02 13.91 10.41
C SER A 147 -2.47 13.56 10.12
N TYR A 148 -3.18 13.16 11.18
CA TYR A 148 -4.61 12.90 11.16
C TYR A 148 -5.28 14.05 11.88
N ASP A 149 -6.21 14.74 11.21
CA ASP A 149 -6.90 15.86 11.83
C ASP A 149 -8.06 15.37 12.72
N GLU A 150 -8.49 16.19 13.68
CA GLU A 150 -9.60 15.87 14.57
C GLU A 150 -10.95 15.75 13.86
N THR A 151 -11.08 16.29 12.67
CA THR A 151 -12.24 16.14 11.81
C THR A 151 -11.94 15.10 10.75
N ASP A 152 -12.54 13.93 10.89
CA ASP A 152 -12.54 12.96 9.81
C ASP A 152 -13.34 13.43 8.59
N ALA A 153 -13.29 12.65 7.52
CA ALA A 153 -13.96 12.89 6.28
C ALA A 153 -15.51 13.04 6.39
N ALA A 154 -16.09 12.57 7.47
CA ALA A 154 -17.53 12.66 7.71
C ALA A 154 -17.91 13.89 8.54
N GLY A 155 -16.95 14.75 8.92
CA GLY A 155 -17.16 15.86 9.83
C GLY A 155 -17.45 15.42 11.27
N ILE A 156 -17.25 14.15 11.55
CA ILE A 156 -17.34 13.56 12.89
C ILE A 156 -15.97 13.75 13.55
N ARG A 157 -15.95 14.37 14.72
CA ARG A 157 -14.72 14.49 15.49
C ARG A 157 -14.22 13.10 15.90
N GLY A 158 -13.08 12.73 15.31
CA GLY A 158 -12.45 11.44 15.56
C GLY A 158 -13.05 10.28 14.78
N ASN A 159 -12.31 9.18 14.72
CA ASN A 159 -12.81 7.95 14.15
C ASN A 159 -13.79 7.29 15.11
N ALA A 160 -15.07 7.26 14.77
CA ALA A 160 -16.12 6.69 15.61
C ALA A 160 -15.91 5.21 15.97
N ILE A 161 -15.15 4.47 15.13
CA ILE A 161 -14.85 3.05 15.36
C ILE A 161 -13.68 2.90 16.33
N THR A 162 -12.65 3.73 16.21
CA THR A 162 -11.43 3.63 17.04
C THR A 162 -11.42 4.57 18.23
N GLY A 163 -12.30 5.56 18.26
CA GLY A 163 -12.35 6.60 19.29
C GLY A 163 -11.16 7.58 19.26
N VAL A 164 -10.37 7.56 18.18
CA VAL A 164 -9.20 8.42 18.03
C VAL A 164 -9.63 9.76 17.44
N THR A 165 -9.29 10.86 18.10
CA THR A 165 -9.71 12.22 17.73
C THR A 165 -8.68 12.98 16.91
N GLY A 166 -7.48 12.44 16.77
CA GLY A 166 -6.38 13.01 16.01
C GLY A 166 -5.08 12.33 16.36
N GLY A 167 -4.05 12.55 15.57
CA GLY A 167 -2.75 11.96 15.80
C GLY A 167 -1.75 12.24 14.71
N LYS A 168 -0.53 11.82 14.94
CA LYS A 168 0.56 11.90 13.96
C LYS A 168 1.31 10.59 13.94
N SER A 169 1.57 10.09 12.76
CA SER A 169 2.45 8.95 12.50
C SER A 169 3.84 9.50 12.16
N GLU A 170 4.86 9.16 12.95
CA GLU A 170 6.24 9.60 12.75
C GLU A 170 7.19 8.41 12.76
N ASN A 171 8.30 8.52 12.02
CA ASN A 171 9.36 7.51 11.97
C ASN A 171 8.86 6.08 11.66
N VAL A 172 7.87 5.99 10.77
CA VAL A 172 7.34 4.70 10.37
C VAL A 172 8.28 4.03 9.38
N VAL A 173 8.71 2.84 9.73
CA VAL A 173 9.55 2.00 8.87
C VAL A 173 8.94 0.61 8.77
N ALA A 174 9.18 -0.06 7.64
CA ALA A 174 8.83 -1.46 7.47
C ALA A 174 10.01 -2.24 6.89
N ASN A 175 10.15 -3.48 7.31
CA ASN A 175 11.15 -4.41 6.79
C ASN A 175 10.42 -5.61 6.21
N ILE A 176 10.72 -5.94 4.96
CA ILE A 176 10.11 -7.05 4.24
C ILE A 176 11.20 -8.03 3.86
N TYR A 177 11.02 -9.28 4.21
CA TYR A 177 11.89 -10.40 3.84
C TYR A 177 11.10 -11.32 2.94
N MET A 178 11.67 -11.68 1.79
CA MET A 178 11.06 -12.58 0.81
C MET A 178 12.01 -13.72 0.52
N PHE A 179 11.44 -14.91 0.38
CA PHE A 179 12.16 -16.11 0.01
C PHE A 179 11.35 -16.86 -1.06
N SER A 180 12.02 -17.31 -2.11
CA SER A 180 11.40 -18.05 -3.21
C SER A 180 12.24 -19.28 -3.55
N ILE A 181 11.57 -20.38 -3.89
CA ILE A 181 12.17 -21.57 -4.49
C ILE A 181 11.39 -21.89 -5.77
N GLY A 182 12.09 -22.07 -6.87
CA GLY A 182 11.55 -22.50 -8.15
C GLY A 182 12.20 -23.79 -8.65
N TYR A 183 11.46 -24.59 -9.41
CA TYR A 183 11.96 -25.75 -10.11
C TYR A 183 11.44 -25.77 -11.55
N ILE A 184 12.34 -25.99 -12.50
CA ILE A 184 12.02 -26.09 -13.93
C ILE A 184 12.02 -27.57 -14.28
N PHE A 185 10.87 -28.07 -14.76
CA PHE A 185 10.68 -29.47 -15.17
C PHE A 185 11.25 -29.76 -16.54
#